data_e109f6a1b14304a725cf0b5104200058
#
_entry.id   e109f6a1b14304a725cf0b5104200058
#
_cell.length_a   1.000
_cell.length_b   1.000
_cell.length_c   1.000
_cell.angle_alpha   90.00
_cell.angle_beta   90.00
_cell.angle_gamma   90.00
#
_symmetry.space_group_name_H-M   'P 1'
#
loop_
_entity.id
_entity.type
_entity.pdbx_description
1 polymer ?
#
loop_
_entity_poly.entity_id
_entity_poly.type
_entity_poly.pdbx_seq_one_letter_code
_entity_poly.pdbx_strand_id
1 'polypeptide(L)'
;MFMLLQDEEFFGGKEALPDGSIMLTASHLPFNRNGLKFFTKESGLEADDVKEILSIASKLSESAETDKASETPGTVREQSYMDKYSADLVQKVRKACGSETPLKGKKIIVDAGGGAGGFYAEKVLTPLGANTSGSQYLTPDGYFKGHIPNPENETAMRSICEAVKREKADFGIIFDTDVDRAGAVDSTGEEINRNRLIALISAILLSEHPGTIVTDSVTSDGLAEFIVSHGGRHHRFKRGYKNVINEAIRLNGAGEYAPLAIETSGHAALKENYFLDDGAYLVTRHLNALAKAARQGKNLSDLIADLKMPAEAAELRFKFKPDCDFKALGANLIAQLEEYAKTKSYITPAPDNHEGVRLNFDQAHGAGWLLVRMSLHEPILPTNAESEEKGGAKKIVSELYAFLQRFDFLDLSPAEAYLGIKSGIEKK
;
A
#
# COMPACT_ATOMS: atom_id res chain seq x y z
N MET A 1 -13.44 11.24 -1.14
CA MET A 1 -14.66 11.28 -0.27
C MET A 1 -14.48 12.23 0.92
N PHE A 2 -13.44 12.09 1.74
CA PHE A 2 -13.22 12.99 2.89
C PHE A 2 -13.05 14.47 2.48
N MET A 3 -12.23 14.79 1.47
CA MET A 3 -12.11 16.16 0.96
C MET A 3 -13.45 16.76 0.54
N LEU A 4 -14.31 15.97 -0.08
CA LEU A 4 -15.67 16.40 -0.44
C LEU A 4 -16.44 16.87 0.78
N LEU A 5 -16.33 16.20 1.93
CA LEU A 5 -17.04 16.56 3.17
C LEU A 5 -16.52 17.86 3.81
N GLN A 6 -15.40 18.38 3.37
CA GLN A 6 -14.77 19.62 3.87
C GLN A 6 -14.87 20.79 2.87
N ASP A 7 -15.39 20.56 1.67
CA ASP A 7 -15.34 21.54 0.59
C ASP A 7 -16.55 22.49 0.59
N GLU A 8 -16.48 23.49 1.47
CA GLU A 8 -17.52 24.54 1.58
C GLU A 8 -17.74 25.30 0.25
N GLU A 9 -16.68 25.52 -0.52
CA GLU A 9 -16.79 26.21 -1.80
C GLU A 9 -17.60 25.43 -2.82
N PHE A 10 -17.38 24.10 -2.90
CA PHE A 10 -18.10 23.23 -3.82
C PHE A 10 -19.59 23.14 -3.50
N PHE A 11 -19.95 23.14 -2.21
CA PHE A 11 -21.35 23.05 -1.77
C PHE A 11 -22.01 24.41 -1.58
N GLY A 12 -21.28 25.51 -1.63
CA GLY A 12 -21.84 26.86 -1.47
C GLY A 12 -21.99 27.31 -0.03
N GLY A 13 -21.23 26.74 0.88
CA GLY A 13 -21.14 27.13 2.28
C GLY A 13 -21.19 25.97 3.28
N LYS A 14 -20.82 26.27 4.51
CA LYS A 14 -20.71 25.30 5.62
C LYS A 14 -21.99 24.54 5.89
N GLU A 15 -23.14 25.22 5.83
CA GLU A 15 -24.47 24.65 6.11
C GLU A 15 -24.92 23.65 5.02
N ALA A 16 -24.29 23.70 3.83
CA ALA A 16 -24.61 22.79 2.73
C ALA A 16 -23.66 21.57 2.65
N LEU A 17 -22.69 21.46 3.56
CA LEU A 17 -21.79 20.31 3.61
C LEU A 17 -22.55 19.04 3.97
N PRO A 18 -22.24 17.93 3.27
CA PRO A 18 -22.82 16.62 3.63
C PRO A 18 -22.43 16.19 5.05
N ASP A 19 -23.31 15.48 5.74
CA ASP A 19 -23.05 14.93 7.08
C ASP A 19 -22.13 13.71 7.03
N GLY A 20 -22.13 12.99 5.91
CA GLY A 20 -21.28 11.85 5.67
C GLY A 20 -21.20 11.48 4.19
N SER A 21 -20.32 10.54 3.87
CA SER A 21 -20.19 10.03 2.51
C SER A 21 -19.95 8.52 2.49
N ILE A 22 -20.38 7.90 1.40
CA ILE A 22 -20.19 6.47 1.16
C ILE A 22 -19.49 6.30 -0.18
N MET A 23 -18.38 5.57 -0.18
CA MET A 23 -17.67 5.18 -1.39
C MET A 23 -18.01 3.74 -1.71
N LEU A 24 -18.49 3.50 -2.93
CA LEU A 24 -18.77 2.15 -3.43
C LEU A 24 -17.48 1.60 -4.04
N THR A 25 -16.84 0.66 -3.34
CA THR A 25 -15.62 0.02 -3.83
C THR A 25 -15.37 -1.30 -3.12
N ALA A 26 -14.90 -2.29 -3.87
CA ALA A 26 -14.32 -3.53 -3.33
C ALA A 26 -12.79 -3.55 -3.49
N SER A 27 -12.15 -2.36 -3.68
CA SER A 27 -10.73 -2.26 -3.97
C SER A 27 -10.36 -3.13 -5.20
N HIS A 28 -9.28 -3.90 -5.14
CA HIS A 28 -8.78 -4.78 -6.21
C HIS A 28 -9.42 -6.19 -6.23
N LEU A 29 -10.51 -6.40 -5.50
CA LEU A 29 -11.19 -7.70 -5.47
C LEU A 29 -11.91 -7.98 -6.81
N PRO A 30 -12.24 -9.25 -7.11
CA PRO A 30 -12.91 -9.63 -8.36
C PRO A 30 -14.24 -8.89 -8.57
N PHE A 31 -14.64 -8.76 -9.83
CA PHE A 31 -15.83 -8.02 -10.30
C PHE A 31 -17.15 -8.38 -9.59
N ASN A 32 -17.26 -9.57 -9.01
CA ASN A 32 -18.44 -10.04 -8.28
C ASN A 32 -18.41 -9.68 -6.78
N ARG A 33 -17.50 -8.83 -6.35
CA ARG A 33 -17.40 -8.29 -4.99
C ARG A 33 -17.80 -6.83 -4.99
N ASN A 34 -18.51 -6.43 -3.94
CA ASN A 34 -18.86 -5.05 -3.66
C ASN A 34 -18.47 -4.71 -2.22
N GLY A 35 -18.26 -3.44 -1.97
CA GLY A 35 -17.93 -2.92 -0.65
C GLY A 35 -18.41 -1.50 -0.49
N LEU A 36 -18.50 -1.07 0.77
CA LEU A 36 -18.88 0.26 1.17
C LEU A 36 -17.83 0.79 2.15
N LYS A 37 -17.18 1.92 1.81
CA LYS A 37 -16.32 2.67 2.73
C LYS A 37 -17.10 3.89 3.20
N PHE A 38 -17.24 4.07 4.50
CA PHE A 38 -18.01 5.15 5.12
C PHE A 38 -17.09 6.22 5.69
N PHE A 39 -17.51 7.48 5.56
CA PHE A 39 -16.75 8.63 6.05
C PHE A 39 -17.70 9.61 6.75
N THR A 40 -17.21 10.21 7.83
CA THR A 40 -17.77 11.36 8.49
C THR A 40 -16.96 12.61 8.17
N LYS A 41 -17.34 13.76 8.70
CA LYS A 41 -16.55 15.00 8.63
C LYS A 41 -15.20 14.89 9.36
N GLU A 42 -15.01 13.91 10.22
CA GLU A 42 -13.82 13.73 11.03
C GLU A 42 -12.82 12.73 10.41
N SER A 43 -13.33 11.58 9.96
CA SER A 43 -12.50 10.51 9.42
C SER A 43 -13.32 9.45 8.68
N GLY A 44 -12.65 8.43 8.13
CA GLY A 44 -13.27 7.15 7.79
C GLY A 44 -13.69 6.40 9.06
N LEU A 45 -14.82 5.68 9.01
CA LEU A 45 -15.33 4.92 10.15
C LEU A 45 -14.37 3.82 10.61
N GLU A 46 -14.33 3.59 11.91
CA GLU A 46 -13.55 2.53 12.54
C GLU A 46 -14.31 1.19 12.55
N ALA A 47 -13.60 0.11 12.90
CA ALA A 47 -14.15 -1.24 12.86
C ALA A 47 -15.38 -1.42 13.76
N ASP A 48 -15.45 -0.73 14.89
CA ASP A 48 -16.59 -0.82 15.82
C ASP A 48 -17.79 -0.07 15.29
N ASP A 49 -17.62 1.09 14.63
CA ASP A 49 -18.68 1.81 13.93
C ASP A 49 -19.30 0.93 12.82
N VAL A 50 -18.46 0.25 12.05
CA VAL A 50 -18.93 -0.67 11.01
C VAL A 50 -19.70 -1.85 11.59
N LYS A 51 -19.28 -2.40 12.73
CA LYS A 51 -20.04 -3.46 13.43
C LYS A 51 -21.41 -2.97 13.89
N GLU A 52 -21.50 -1.73 14.36
CA GLU A 52 -22.77 -1.13 14.76
C GLU A 52 -23.70 -0.99 13.56
N ILE A 53 -23.22 -0.46 12.44
CA ILE A 53 -23.97 -0.36 11.17
C ILE A 53 -24.48 -1.74 10.75
N LEU A 54 -23.63 -2.78 10.76
CA LEU A 54 -24.01 -4.14 10.39
C LEU A 54 -25.07 -4.71 11.34
N SER A 55 -24.97 -4.44 12.64
CA SER A 55 -25.97 -4.86 13.64
C SER A 55 -27.33 -4.20 13.40
N ILE A 56 -27.33 -2.90 13.08
CA ILE A 56 -28.56 -2.16 12.75
C ILE A 56 -29.17 -2.71 11.46
N ALA A 57 -28.38 -2.91 10.42
CA ALA A 57 -28.83 -3.44 9.13
C ALA A 57 -29.42 -4.85 9.27
N SER A 58 -28.80 -5.73 10.09
CA SER A 58 -29.34 -7.07 10.37
C SER A 58 -30.73 -7.00 11.04
N LYS A 59 -30.85 -6.17 12.08
CA LYS A 59 -32.12 -6.01 12.77
C LYS A 59 -33.24 -5.45 11.87
N LEU A 60 -32.89 -4.49 11.02
CA LEU A 60 -33.85 -3.92 10.06
C LEU A 60 -34.24 -4.96 8.99
N SER A 61 -33.33 -5.79 8.51
CA SER A 61 -33.65 -6.83 7.53
C SER A 61 -34.56 -7.94 8.07
N GLU A 62 -34.54 -8.17 9.38
CA GLU A 62 -35.40 -9.14 10.06
C GLU A 62 -36.78 -8.56 10.42
N SER A 63 -36.91 -7.24 10.42
CA SER A 63 -38.18 -6.55 10.73
C SER A 63 -39.02 -6.35 9.46
N ALA A 64 -40.33 -6.60 9.54
CA ALA A 64 -41.27 -6.32 8.46
C ALA A 64 -41.40 -4.82 8.12
N GLU A 65 -40.62 -3.95 8.76
CA GLU A 65 -40.60 -2.50 8.51
C GLU A 65 -39.82 -2.09 7.29
N THR A 66 -39.00 -3.00 6.71
CA THR A 66 -38.20 -2.74 5.51
C THR A 66 -39.05 -2.45 4.26
N ASP A 67 -40.34 -2.87 4.24
CA ASP A 67 -41.23 -2.65 3.09
C ASP A 67 -41.96 -1.30 3.09
N LYS A 68 -41.80 -0.51 4.16
CA LYS A 68 -42.39 0.85 4.18
C LYS A 68 -41.37 1.81 3.52
N ALA A 69 -41.45 1.96 2.21
CA ALA A 69 -40.81 3.07 1.52
C ALA A 69 -41.27 4.38 2.22
N SER A 70 -40.30 5.27 2.49
CA SER A 70 -40.64 6.61 3.00
C SER A 70 -41.64 7.26 2.07
N GLU A 71 -42.75 7.79 2.60
CA GLU A 71 -43.77 8.51 1.81
C GLU A 71 -43.18 9.76 1.14
N THR A 72 -42.02 10.23 1.60
CA THR A 72 -41.25 11.33 1.01
C THR A 72 -39.88 10.84 0.62
N PRO A 73 -39.65 10.44 -0.65
CA PRO A 73 -38.33 10.10 -1.13
C PRO A 73 -37.42 11.33 -1.07
N GLY A 74 -36.16 11.13 -0.65
CA GLY A 74 -35.17 12.19 -0.66
C GLY A 74 -34.84 12.68 -2.09
N THR A 75 -34.31 13.88 -2.20
CA THR A 75 -33.88 14.43 -3.49
C THR A 75 -32.52 13.85 -3.88
N VAL A 76 -32.43 13.28 -5.09
CA VAL A 76 -31.15 12.85 -5.69
C VAL A 76 -30.63 13.97 -6.58
N ARG A 77 -29.36 14.33 -6.40
CA ARG A 77 -28.62 15.27 -7.27
C ARG A 77 -27.35 14.61 -7.73
N GLU A 78 -27.07 14.70 -9.02
CA GLU A 78 -25.79 14.26 -9.60
C GLU A 78 -24.85 15.45 -9.69
N GLN A 79 -23.63 15.28 -9.18
CA GLN A 79 -22.58 16.30 -9.20
C GLN A 79 -21.22 15.65 -9.45
N SER A 80 -20.38 16.24 -10.32
CA SER A 80 -19.02 15.79 -10.57
C SER A 80 -18.03 16.54 -9.68
N TYR A 81 -17.39 15.84 -8.77
CA TYR A 81 -16.27 16.40 -7.97
C TYR A 81 -14.91 16.15 -8.64
N MET A 82 -14.84 15.24 -9.60
CA MET A 82 -13.59 14.83 -10.25
C MET A 82 -12.86 15.98 -10.95
N ASP A 83 -13.59 16.92 -11.53
CA ASP A 83 -12.98 18.07 -12.21
C ASP A 83 -12.27 18.99 -11.22
N LYS A 84 -12.88 19.24 -10.06
CA LYS A 84 -12.27 20.05 -8.99
C LYS A 84 -11.05 19.36 -8.40
N TYR A 85 -11.16 18.07 -8.10
CA TYR A 85 -10.05 17.27 -7.58
C TYR A 85 -8.86 17.24 -8.56
N SER A 86 -9.11 16.98 -9.83
CA SER A 86 -8.07 16.97 -10.86
C SER A 86 -7.40 18.33 -11.03
N ALA A 87 -8.21 19.42 -11.02
CA ALA A 87 -7.68 20.78 -11.09
C ALA A 87 -6.78 21.12 -9.90
N ASP A 88 -7.13 20.66 -8.68
CA ASP A 88 -6.31 20.84 -7.49
C ASP A 88 -4.95 20.13 -7.64
N LEU A 89 -4.94 18.88 -8.11
CA LEU A 89 -3.69 18.14 -8.38
C LEU A 89 -2.81 18.89 -9.41
N VAL A 90 -3.42 19.37 -10.52
CA VAL A 90 -2.71 20.15 -11.55
C VAL A 90 -2.10 21.41 -10.95
N GLN A 91 -2.85 22.18 -10.16
CA GLN A 91 -2.37 23.41 -9.54
C GLN A 91 -1.24 23.15 -8.53
N LYS A 92 -1.29 22.07 -7.79
CA LYS A 92 -0.20 21.66 -6.88
C LYS A 92 1.11 21.41 -7.65
N VAL A 93 1.05 20.73 -8.81
CA VAL A 93 2.26 20.50 -9.63
C VAL A 93 2.76 21.81 -10.24
N ARG A 94 1.88 22.62 -10.82
CA ARG A 94 2.23 23.93 -11.38
C ARG A 94 2.92 24.81 -10.35
N LYS A 95 2.34 24.92 -9.17
CA LYS A 95 2.88 25.72 -8.06
C LYS A 95 4.25 25.19 -7.62
N ALA A 96 4.40 23.88 -7.42
CA ALA A 96 5.64 23.26 -6.98
C ALA A 96 6.78 23.41 -8.01
N CYS A 97 6.43 23.45 -9.30
CA CYS A 97 7.40 23.57 -10.40
C CYS A 97 7.58 24.99 -10.93
N GLY A 98 6.73 25.94 -10.56
CA GLY A 98 6.75 27.33 -11.07
C GLY A 98 6.53 27.38 -12.58
N SER A 99 5.66 26.54 -13.13
CA SER A 99 5.44 26.42 -14.58
C SER A 99 4.01 25.95 -14.86
N GLU A 100 3.39 26.47 -15.92
CA GLU A 100 2.07 26.01 -16.37
C GLU A 100 2.11 24.62 -17.01
N THR A 101 3.20 24.27 -17.67
CA THR A 101 3.39 22.99 -18.37
C THR A 101 4.71 22.32 -17.96
N PRO A 102 4.87 21.93 -16.67
CA PRO A 102 6.13 21.46 -16.13
C PRO A 102 6.59 20.12 -16.72
N LEU A 103 5.69 19.38 -17.35
CA LEU A 103 5.95 18.07 -17.97
C LEU A 103 6.03 18.14 -19.50
N LYS A 104 6.12 19.35 -20.08
CA LYS A 104 6.26 19.52 -21.53
C LYS A 104 7.50 18.77 -22.04
N GLY A 105 7.30 17.96 -23.08
CA GLY A 105 8.33 17.13 -23.69
C GLY A 105 8.57 15.79 -23.00
N LYS A 106 7.84 15.51 -21.91
CA LYS A 106 7.86 14.20 -21.24
C LYS A 106 6.75 13.29 -21.76
N LYS A 107 7.07 12.02 -21.98
CA LYS A 107 6.10 10.97 -22.25
C LYS A 107 5.84 10.18 -20.97
N ILE A 108 4.63 10.28 -20.45
CA ILE A 108 4.23 9.64 -19.20
C ILE A 108 2.99 8.82 -19.47
N ILE A 109 3.04 7.53 -19.21
CA ILE A 109 1.92 6.62 -19.47
C ILE A 109 1.29 6.13 -18.18
N VAL A 110 -0.01 5.89 -18.24
CA VAL A 110 -0.84 5.42 -17.14
C VAL A 110 -1.42 4.05 -17.49
N ASP A 111 -1.34 3.12 -16.56
CA ASP A 111 -2.12 1.90 -16.53
C ASP A 111 -3.16 2.02 -15.42
N ALA A 112 -4.43 2.17 -15.81
CA ALA A 112 -5.55 2.28 -14.87
C ALA A 112 -6.24 0.94 -14.60
N GLY A 113 -5.79 -0.16 -15.22
CA GLY A 113 -6.33 -1.50 -15.00
C GLY A 113 -7.83 -1.67 -15.29
N GLY A 114 -8.46 -0.72 -16.00
CA GLY A 114 -9.91 -0.67 -16.16
C GLY A 114 -10.66 -0.18 -14.90
N GLY A 115 -9.95 0.43 -13.97
CA GLY A 115 -10.49 1.09 -12.79
C GLY A 115 -10.71 2.58 -12.96
N ALA A 116 -10.81 3.34 -11.86
CA ALA A 116 -11.08 4.76 -11.85
C ALA A 116 -9.90 5.65 -12.27
N GLY A 117 -8.65 5.11 -12.33
CA GLY A 117 -7.42 5.88 -12.51
C GLY A 117 -7.22 6.53 -13.88
N GLY A 118 -8.06 6.22 -14.88
CA GLY A 118 -7.93 6.75 -16.24
C GLY A 118 -7.99 8.28 -16.33
N PHE A 119 -8.71 8.93 -15.43
CA PHE A 119 -8.79 10.40 -15.36
C PHE A 119 -7.43 11.07 -15.26
N TYR A 120 -6.46 10.40 -14.64
CA TYR A 120 -5.15 10.98 -14.38
C TYR A 120 -4.38 11.31 -15.67
N ALA A 121 -4.50 10.47 -16.69
CA ALA A 121 -3.90 10.73 -18.00
C ALA A 121 -4.47 11.99 -18.66
N GLU A 122 -5.80 12.09 -18.71
CA GLU A 122 -6.49 13.16 -19.43
C GLU A 122 -6.58 14.45 -18.62
N LYS A 123 -6.99 14.35 -17.33
CA LYS A 123 -7.32 15.52 -16.51
C LYS A 123 -6.14 16.05 -15.68
N VAL A 124 -5.05 15.28 -15.54
CA VAL A 124 -3.87 15.72 -14.79
C VAL A 124 -2.64 15.84 -15.67
N LEU A 125 -2.22 14.75 -16.32
CA LEU A 125 -0.97 14.75 -17.09
C LEU A 125 -1.03 15.63 -18.35
N THR A 126 -2.11 15.55 -19.12
CA THR A 126 -2.29 16.35 -20.35
C THR A 126 -2.27 17.84 -20.06
N PRO A 127 -3.01 18.41 -19.08
CA PRO A 127 -2.91 19.83 -18.71
C PRO A 127 -1.54 20.28 -18.22
N LEU A 128 -0.73 19.35 -17.69
CA LEU A 128 0.66 19.61 -17.28
C LEU A 128 1.65 19.55 -18.45
N GLY A 129 1.19 19.23 -19.67
CA GLY A 129 1.97 19.22 -20.91
C GLY A 129 2.63 17.86 -21.23
N ALA A 130 2.32 16.79 -20.51
CA ALA A 130 2.84 15.47 -20.82
C ALA A 130 2.19 14.85 -22.06
N ASN A 131 2.96 14.04 -22.78
CA ASN A 131 2.44 13.13 -23.80
C ASN A 131 1.99 11.84 -23.11
N THR A 132 0.70 11.54 -23.16
CA THR A 132 0.11 10.36 -22.53
C THR A 132 -0.18 9.21 -23.50
N SER A 133 0.26 9.31 -24.76
CA SER A 133 0.07 8.26 -25.75
C SER A 133 0.77 6.97 -25.33
N GLY A 134 0.06 5.84 -25.46
CA GLY A 134 0.52 4.55 -24.96
C GLY A 134 0.00 4.19 -23.57
N SER A 135 -0.74 5.09 -22.91
CA SER A 135 -1.50 4.74 -21.70
C SER A 135 -2.54 3.66 -22.01
N GLN A 136 -2.82 2.81 -21.03
CA GLN A 136 -3.61 1.60 -21.23
C GLN A 136 -4.69 1.39 -20.18
N TYR A 137 -5.77 0.69 -20.53
CA TYR A 137 -6.90 0.35 -19.67
C TYR A 137 -7.53 1.56 -18.96
N LEU A 138 -7.61 2.72 -19.65
CA LEU A 138 -8.06 3.99 -19.07
C LEU A 138 -9.57 4.06 -18.81
N THR A 139 -10.35 3.26 -19.54
CA THR A 139 -11.81 3.25 -19.42
C THR A 139 -12.25 2.22 -18.39
N PRO A 140 -13.00 2.64 -17.34
CA PRO A 140 -13.55 1.70 -16.38
C PRO A 140 -14.45 0.66 -17.05
N ASP A 141 -14.23 -0.64 -16.82
CA ASP A 141 -15.04 -1.71 -17.41
C ASP A 141 -15.67 -2.65 -16.38
N GLY A 142 -15.26 -2.56 -15.13
CA GLY A 142 -15.77 -3.34 -14.00
C GLY A 142 -15.43 -4.84 -14.05
N TYR A 143 -14.97 -5.38 -15.19
CA TYR A 143 -14.57 -6.78 -15.33
C TYR A 143 -13.06 -7.00 -15.29
N PHE A 144 -12.29 -5.91 -15.40
CA PHE A 144 -10.82 -5.91 -15.33
C PHE A 144 -10.19 -6.88 -16.35
N LYS A 145 -10.60 -6.79 -17.61
CA LYS A 145 -10.23 -7.74 -18.69
C LYS A 145 -8.73 -7.77 -19.00
N GLY A 146 -7.99 -6.68 -18.70
CA GLY A 146 -6.57 -6.61 -18.99
C GLY A 146 -5.73 -7.40 -17.98
N HIS A 147 -5.89 -7.08 -16.73
CA HIS A 147 -5.23 -7.71 -15.59
C HIS A 147 -5.95 -7.30 -14.29
N ILE A 148 -5.64 -7.94 -13.19
CA ILE A 148 -6.11 -7.50 -11.87
C ILE A 148 -5.54 -6.10 -11.59
N PRO A 149 -6.38 -5.08 -11.32
CA PRO A 149 -5.93 -3.71 -11.08
C PRO A 149 -5.33 -3.58 -9.67
N ASN A 150 -4.09 -4.03 -9.54
CA ASN A 150 -3.34 -4.01 -8.28
C ASN A 150 -1.84 -3.88 -8.57
N PRO A 151 -1.17 -2.81 -8.12
CA PRO A 151 0.28 -2.63 -8.29
C PRO A 151 1.15 -3.76 -7.72
N GLU A 152 0.65 -4.52 -6.73
CA GLU A 152 1.35 -5.70 -6.20
C GLU A 152 1.23 -6.94 -7.11
N ASN A 153 0.31 -6.93 -8.09
CA ASN A 153 0.13 -8.06 -8.98
C ASN A 153 1.23 -8.07 -10.06
N GLU A 154 1.99 -9.15 -10.13
CA GLU A 154 3.12 -9.29 -11.07
C GLU A 154 2.72 -9.11 -12.54
N THR A 155 1.53 -9.59 -12.93
CA THR A 155 1.05 -9.44 -14.31
C THR A 155 0.71 -7.99 -14.62
N ALA A 156 0.09 -7.28 -13.68
CA ALA A 156 -0.23 -5.87 -13.81
C ALA A 156 1.06 -5.02 -13.88
N MET A 157 1.99 -5.25 -12.97
CA MET A 157 3.27 -4.53 -12.97
C MET A 157 4.08 -4.81 -14.23
N ARG A 158 4.15 -6.05 -14.68
CA ARG A 158 4.80 -6.41 -15.95
C ARG A 158 4.18 -5.70 -17.15
N SER A 159 2.85 -5.60 -17.18
CA SER A 159 2.12 -4.90 -18.26
C SER A 159 2.58 -3.46 -18.42
N ILE A 160 2.66 -2.69 -17.32
CA ILE A 160 3.13 -1.30 -17.40
C ILE A 160 4.64 -1.20 -17.66
N CYS A 161 5.47 -2.09 -17.12
CA CYS A 161 6.91 -2.12 -17.40
C CYS A 161 7.19 -2.35 -18.89
N GLU A 162 6.48 -3.29 -19.51
CA GLU A 162 6.57 -3.56 -20.95
C GLU A 162 6.05 -2.38 -21.79
N ALA A 163 4.97 -1.73 -21.33
CA ALA A 163 4.44 -0.55 -22.00
C ALA A 163 5.44 0.62 -21.96
N VAL A 164 6.08 0.88 -20.82
CA VAL A 164 7.12 1.92 -20.72
C VAL A 164 8.25 1.68 -21.70
N LYS A 165 8.75 0.44 -21.79
CA LYS A 165 9.83 0.06 -22.73
C LYS A 165 9.38 0.20 -24.18
N ARG A 166 8.22 -0.34 -24.54
CA ARG A 166 7.65 -0.29 -25.89
C ARG A 166 7.44 1.13 -26.38
N GLU A 167 6.88 1.97 -25.51
CA GLU A 167 6.53 3.35 -25.79
C GLU A 167 7.70 4.32 -25.62
N LYS A 168 8.83 3.87 -25.08
CA LYS A 168 9.98 4.70 -24.68
C LYS A 168 9.52 5.87 -23.80
N ALA A 169 8.68 5.57 -22.83
CA ALA A 169 8.15 6.59 -21.92
C ALA A 169 9.22 7.01 -20.89
N ASP A 170 9.17 8.26 -20.46
CA ASP A 170 10.03 8.78 -19.39
C ASP A 170 9.61 8.26 -18.02
N PHE A 171 8.31 7.91 -17.87
CA PHE A 171 7.76 7.44 -16.60
C PHE A 171 6.46 6.66 -16.83
N GLY A 172 6.24 5.62 -16.05
CA GLY A 172 5.00 4.84 -15.99
C GLY A 172 4.34 4.95 -14.63
N ILE A 173 3.01 4.96 -14.64
CA ILE A 173 2.17 5.03 -13.45
C ILE A 173 1.17 3.88 -13.53
N ILE A 174 1.01 3.14 -12.45
CA ILE A 174 -0.03 2.12 -12.32
C ILE A 174 -0.87 2.41 -11.08
N PHE A 175 -2.19 2.34 -11.24
CA PHE A 175 -3.16 2.48 -10.16
C PHE A 175 -3.89 1.17 -9.89
N ASP A 176 -4.42 1.05 -8.67
CA ASP A 176 -5.45 0.06 -8.40
C ASP A 176 -6.84 0.56 -8.79
N THR A 177 -7.88 -0.22 -8.50
CA THR A 177 -9.24 0.03 -8.99
C THR A 177 -9.80 1.39 -8.57
N ASP A 178 -9.64 1.78 -7.32
CA ASP A 178 -10.23 2.97 -6.70
C ASP A 178 -9.21 4.07 -6.41
N VAL A 179 -7.95 3.87 -6.87
CA VAL A 179 -6.86 4.86 -6.89
C VAL A 179 -6.36 5.25 -5.48
N ASP A 180 -6.60 4.44 -4.49
CA ASP A 180 -5.99 4.62 -3.17
C ASP A 180 -4.56 4.08 -3.12
N ARG A 181 -4.14 3.30 -4.14
CA ARG A 181 -2.78 2.79 -4.32
C ARG A 181 -2.20 3.16 -5.67
N ALA A 182 -0.90 3.39 -5.66
CA ALA A 182 -0.12 3.59 -6.87
C ALA A 182 1.21 2.86 -6.83
N GLY A 183 1.70 2.50 -8.01
CA GLY A 183 3.07 2.09 -8.28
C GLY A 183 3.63 2.91 -9.44
N ALA A 184 4.92 2.86 -9.63
CA ALA A 184 5.59 3.60 -10.68
C ALA A 184 6.61 2.72 -11.43
N VAL A 185 7.01 3.19 -12.61
CA VAL A 185 8.02 2.55 -13.46
C VAL A 185 8.93 3.64 -14.02
N ASP A 186 10.23 3.45 -13.94
CA ASP A 186 11.19 4.41 -14.47
C ASP A 186 11.35 4.28 -15.99
N SER A 187 12.14 5.18 -16.58
CA SER A 187 12.37 5.24 -18.04
C SER A 187 13.07 4.00 -18.61
N THR A 188 13.70 3.16 -17.79
CA THR A 188 14.32 1.90 -18.21
C THR A 188 13.30 0.75 -18.21
N GLY A 189 12.09 0.99 -17.69
CA GLY A 189 11.05 0.00 -17.47
C GLY A 189 11.29 -0.86 -16.24
N GLU A 190 12.09 -0.36 -15.29
CA GLU A 190 12.25 -0.97 -13.98
C GLU A 190 11.18 -0.46 -13.02
N GLU A 191 10.56 -1.37 -12.26
CA GLU A 191 9.52 -1.01 -11.31
C GLU A 191 10.06 -0.18 -10.14
N ILE A 192 9.32 0.85 -9.77
CA ILE A 192 9.45 1.61 -8.52
C ILE A 192 8.22 1.26 -7.69
N ASN A 193 8.33 0.18 -6.95
CA ASN A 193 7.23 -0.39 -6.17
C ASN A 193 7.73 -0.88 -4.81
N ARG A 194 6.84 -1.18 -3.87
CA ARG A 194 7.19 -1.67 -2.53
C ARG A 194 8.24 -0.78 -1.84
N ASN A 195 9.36 -1.35 -1.37
CA ASN A 195 10.43 -0.59 -0.70
C ASN A 195 11.01 0.54 -1.57
N ARG A 196 11.09 0.36 -2.91
CA ARG A 196 11.58 1.41 -3.83
C ARG A 196 10.61 2.59 -3.91
N LEU A 197 9.30 2.33 -3.88
CA LEU A 197 8.27 3.40 -3.84
C LEU A 197 8.36 4.20 -2.55
N ILE A 198 8.48 3.49 -1.41
CA ILE A 198 8.66 4.11 -0.10
C ILE A 198 9.94 4.94 -0.04
N ALA A 199 11.05 4.40 -0.55
CA ALA A 199 12.32 5.13 -0.62
C ALA A 199 12.20 6.40 -1.45
N LEU A 200 11.56 6.33 -2.63
CA LEU A 200 11.41 7.48 -3.51
C LEU A 200 10.62 8.62 -2.84
N ILE A 201 9.46 8.33 -2.30
CA ILE A 201 8.66 9.37 -1.63
C ILE A 201 9.35 9.87 -0.35
N SER A 202 10.05 9.00 0.38
CA SER A 202 10.84 9.38 1.56
C SER A 202 11.97 10.34 1.19
N ALA A 203 12.75 10.05 0.14
CA ALA A 203 13.80 10.93 -0.34
C ALA A 203 13.25 12.32 -0.73
N ILE A 204 12.09 12.36 -1.41
CA ILE A 204 11.43 13.61 -1.79
C ILE A 204 11.08 14.43 -0.55
N LEU A 205 10.38 13.84 0.41
CA LEU A 205 9.90 14.54 1.61
C LEU A 205 11.05 14.94 2.54
N LEU A 206 12.01 14.05 2.76
CA LEU A 206 13.16 14.31 3.64
C LEU A 206 14.11 15.36 3.08
N SER A 207 14.18 15.52 1.75
CA SER A 207 14.92 16.63 1.13
C SER A 207 14.28 17.99 1.42
N GLU A 208 13.00 18.06 1.77
CA GLU A 208 12.28 19.27 2.11
C GLU A 208 12.35 19.55 3.63
N HIS A 209 12.15 18.54 4.44
CA HIS A 209 12.18 18.64 5.91
C HIS A 209 12.44 17.27 6.55
N PRO A 210 13.37 17.16 7.53
CA PRO A 210 13.55 15.94 8.32
C PRO A 210 12.25 15.54 9.05
N GLY A 211 11.99 14.24 9.13
CA GLY A 211 10.76 13.72 9.74
C GLY A 211 10.77 12.21 9.92
N THR A 212 9.71 11.70 10.53
CA THR A 212 9.49 10.27 10.75
C THR A 212 8.65 9.70 9.61
N ILE A 213 9.16 8.67 8.96
CA ILE A 213 8.44 7.91 7.94
C ILE A 213 7.82 6.68 8.60
N VAL A 214 6.50 6.64 8.63
CA VAL A 214 5.75 5.51 9.20
C VAL A 214 5.46 4.50 8.09
N THR A 215 5.87 3.24 8.30
CA THR A 215 5.67 2.18 7.31
C THR A 215 5.03 0.94 7.93
N ASP A 216 4.62 0.00 7.09
CA ASP A 216 4.18 -1.31 7.55
C ASP A 216 5.36 -2.18 8.03
N SER A 217 5.02 -3.31 8.67
CA SER A 217 5.96 -4.20 9.37
C SER A 217 6.89 -4.99 8.45
N VAL A 218 6.56 -5.11 7.14
CA VAL A 218 7.29 -5.98 6.19
C VAL A 218 8.36 -5.23 5.38
N THR A 219 8.63 -3.97 5.71
CA THR A 219 9.67 -3.18 5.04
C THR A 219 11.08 -3.70 5.34
N SER A 220 11.99 -3.54 4.37
CA SER A 220 13.36 -4.02 4.44
C SER A 220 14.22 -3.22 5.43
N ASP A 221 15.33 -3.83 5.87
CA ASP A 221 16.33 -3.12 6.67
C ASP A 221 17.11 -2.12 5.82
N GLY A 222 17.35 -2.43 4.54
CA GLY A 222 17.94 -1.48 3.60
C GLY A 222 17.12 -0.21 3.42
N LEU A 223 15.78 -0.30 3.47
CA LEU A 223 14.92 0.89 3.49
C LEU A 223 15.08 1.69 4.78
N ALA A 224 15.20 1.01 5.94
CA ALA A 224 15.42 1.70 7.21
C ALA A 224 16.74 2.49 7.20
N GLU A 225 17.83 1.87 6.72
CA GLU A 225 19.13 2.53 6.55
C GLU A 225 19.03 3.72 5.59
N PHE A 226 18.32 3.55 4.47
CA PHE A 226 18.11 4.61 3.48
C PHE A 226 17.40 5.82 4.08
N ILE A 227 16.29 5.62 4.80
CA ILE A 227 15.54 6.71 5.44
C ILE A 227 16.43 7.46 6.44
N VAL A 228 17.20 6.73 7.25
CA VAL A 228 18.11 7.33 8.24
C VAL A 228 19.24 8.10 7.55
N SER A 229 19.84 7.57 6.49
CA SER A 229 20.91 8.26 5.73
C SER A 229 20.44 9.54 5.05
N HIS A 230 19.14 9.65 4.75
CA HIS A 230 18.49 10.85 4.21
C HIS A 230 17.98 11.81 5.31
N GLY A 231 18.39 11.63 6.56
CA GLY A 231 18.06 12.52 7.68
C GLY A 231 16.66 12.31 8.29
N GLY A 232 16.02 11.19 7.95
CA GLY A 232 14.74 10.78 8.53
C GLY A 232 14.87 9.83 9.70
N ARG A 233 13.76 9.56 10.35
CA ARG A 233 13.56 8.46 11.28
C ARG A 233 12.60 7.45 10.65
N HIS A 234 12.97 6.17 10.64
CA HIS A 234 12.07 5.10 10.22
C HIS A 234 11.26 4.59 11.42
N HIS A 235 9.95 4.44 11.23
CA HIS A 235 9.05 3.88 12.24
C HIS A 235 8.18 2.81 11.59
N ARG A 236 8.58 1.53 11.75
CA ARG A 236 7.76 0.40 11.35
C ARG A 236 6.59 0.25 12.30
N PHE A 237 5.41 -0.08 11.75
CA PHE A 237 4.21 -0.30 12.55
C PHE A 237 3.43 -1.49 11.99
N LYS A 238 2.28 -1.77 12.59
CA LYS A 238 1.42 -2.87 12.16
C LYS A 238 0.94 -2.69 10.74
N ARG A 239 0.96 -3.75 9.93
CA ARG A 239 0.40 -3.75 8.59
C ARG A 239 -1.10 -3.46 8.61
N GLY A 240 -1.57 -2.78 7.56
CA GLY A 240 -2.91 -2.26 7.36
C GLY A 240 -2.91 -0.74 7.26
N TYR A 241 -3.41 -0.21 6.13
CA TYR A 241 -3.33 1.22 5.83
C TYR A 241 -3.83 2.11 6.96
N LYS A 242 -4.94 1.75 7.63
CA LYS A 242 -5.43 2.48 8.80
C LYS A 242 -4.46 2.45 9.98
N ASN A 243 -3.76 1.35 10.21
CA ASN A 243 -2.80 1.25 11.29
C ASN A 243 -1.66 2.24 11.11
N VAL A 244 -1.04 2.28 9.93
CA VAL A 244 0.09 3.19 9.65
C VAL A 244 -0.37 4.65 9.60
N ILE A 245 -1.56 4.93 9.07
CA ILE A 245 -2.15 6.28 9.06
C ILE A 245 -2.43 6.77 10.47
N ASN A 246 -3.13 6.00 11.28
CA ASN A 246 -3.47 6.36 12.65
C ASN A 246 -2.21 6.56 13.50
N GLU A 247 -1.17 5.75 13.28
CA GLU A 247 0.11 5.92 13.97
C GLU A 247 0.81 7.22 13.57
N ALA A 248 0.83 7.58 12.29
CA ALA A 248 1.39 8.85 11.84
C ALA A 248 0.62 10.05 12.43
N ILE A 249 -0.72 9.97 12.49
CA ILE A 249 -1.57 10.99 13.13
C ILE A 249 -1.23 11.08 14.63
N ARG A 250 -1.12 9.95 15.31
CA ARG A 250 -0.77 9.88 16.74
C ARG A 250 0.60 10.53 17.02
N LEU A 251 1.63 10.23 16.22
CA LEU A 251 2.97 10.81 16.34
C LEU A 251 2.92 12.33 16.17
N ASN A 252 2.19 12.82 15.16
CA ASN A 252 2.02 14.28 14.97
C ASN A 252 1.28 14.93 16.14
N GLY A 253 0.26 14.27 16.71
CA GLY A 253 -0.42 14.73 17.92
C GLY A 253 0.47 14.76 19.15
N ALA A 254 1.51 13.92 19.20
CA ALA A 254 2.53 13.91 20.24
C ALA A 254 3.68 14.89 19.99
N GLY A 255 3.61 15.71 18.93
CA GLY A 255 4.63 16.71 18.59
C GLY A 255 5.80 16.17 17.74
N GLU A 256 5.74 14.93 17.28
CA GLU A 256 6.72 14.35 16.35
C GLU A 256 6.26 14.54 14.91
N TYR A 257 7.09 15.17 14.06
CA TYR A 257 6.74 15.40 12.66
C TYR A 257 6.84 14.12 11.85
N ALA A 258 5.70 13.52 11.55
CA ALA A 258 5.57 12.35 10.68
C ALA A 258 4.76 12.75 9.42
N PRO A 259 5.44 13.12 8.31
CA PRO A 259 4.77 13.60 7.10
C PRO A 259 4.14 12.50 6.25
N LEU A 260 4.50 11.24 6.46
CA LEU A 260 4.11 10.12 5.60
C LEU A 260 3.76 8.89 6.42
N ALA A 261 2.64 8.29 6.07
CA ALA A 261 2.29 6.90 6.36
C ALA A 261 2.18 6.15 5.04
N ILE A 262 2.91 5.04 4.87
CA ILE A 262 2.95 4.29 3.61
C ILE A 262 3.17 2.81 3.85
N GLU A 263 2.54 1.99 3.01
CA GLU A 263 2.72 0.55 3.01
C GLU A 263 3.44 0.05 1.75
N THR A 264 4.05 -1.12 1.85
CA THR A 264 4.63 -1.84 0.71
C THR A 264 3.59 -2.18 -0.36
N SER A 265 2.31 -2.19 -0.03
CA SER A 265 1.18 -2.40 -0.94
C SER A 265 0.86 -1.20 -1.86
N GLY A 266 1.46 -0.03 -1.61
CA GLY A 266 1.24 1.19 -2.37
C GLY A 266 0.21 2.15 -1.77
N HIS A 267 -0.45 1.79 -0.64
CA HIS A 267 -1.23 2.73 0.16
C HIS A 267 -0.33 3.82 0.73
N ALA A 268 -0.68 5.07 0.53
CA ALA A 268 0.13 6.20 0.98
C ALA A 268 -0.71 7.41 1.39
N ALA A 269 -0.48 7.89 2.59
CA ALA A 269 -1.16 9.03 3.18
C ALA A 269 -0.16 10.09 3.63
N LEU A 270 -0.27 11.29 3.04
CA LEU A 270 0.60 12.41 3.36
C LEU A 270 -0.10 13.40 4.30
N LYS A 271 0.62 13.91 5.30
CA LYS A 271 0.13 14.93 6.23
C LYS A 271 -0.42 16.17 5.50
N GLU A 272 0.27 16.61 4.47
CA GLU A 272 -0.14 17.77 3.64
C GLU A 272 -1.41 17.53 2.82
N ASN A 273 -1.83 16.27 2.67
CA ASN A 273 -3.08 15.85 2.07
C ASN A 273 -4.04 15.25 3.13
N TYR A 274 -4.04 15.81 4.33
CA TYR A 274 -4.93 15.43 5.45
C TYR A 274 -4.85 13.95 5.85
N PHE A 275 -3.74 13.29 5.61
CA PHE A 275 -3.58 11.84 5.77
C PHE A 275 -4.62 11.00 5.01
N LEU A 276 -5.08 11.51 3.88
CA LEU A 276 -5.90 10.72 2.97
C LEU A 276 -5.05 9.65 2.28
N ASP A 277 -5.57 8.44 2.24
CA ASP A 277 -5.03 7.35 1.44
C ASP A 277 -5.33 7.63 -0.02
N ASP A 278 -4.31 8.12 -0.77
CA ASP A 278 -4.51 8.77 -2.07
C ASP A 278 -3.32 8.50 -3.00
N GLY A 279 -3.45 7.47 -3.83
CA GLY A 279 -2.42 7.10 -4.81
C GLY A 279 -2.21 8.16 -5.88
N ALA A 280 -3.25 8.91 -6.27
CA ALA A 280 -3.11 9.99 -7.24
C ALA A 280 -2.32 11.18 -6.67
N TYR A 281 -2.51 11.49 -5.39
CA TYR A 281 -1.70 12.51 -4.72
C TYR A 281 -0.24 12.07 -4.55
N LEU A 282 -0.01 10.80 -4.17
CA LEU A 282 1.33 10.22 -4.11
C LEU A 282 2.08 10.43 -5.44
N VAL A 283 1.43 10.04 -6.55
CA VAL A 283 2.01 10.22 -7.89
C VAL A 283 2.26 11.71 -8.20
N THR A 284 1.37 12.60 -7.78
CA THR A 284 1.55 14.06 -7.94
C THR A 284 2.86 14.54 -7.30
N ARG A 285 3.25 13.99 -6.15
CA ARG A 285 4.56 14.27 -5.53
C ARG A 285 5.72 13.73 -6.37
N HIS A 286 5.57 12.55 -6.97
CA HIS A 286 6.57 12.01 -7.91
C HIS A 286 6.71 12.90 -9.16
N LEU A 287 5.61 13.44 -9.72
CA LEU A 287 5.67 14.35 -10.86
C LEU A 287 6.42 15.64 -10.54
N ASN A 288 6.26 16.19 -9.34
CA ASN A 288 7.02 17.33 -8.88
C ASN A 288 8.53 17.06 -8.88
N ALA A 289 8.93 15.89 -8.36
CA ALA A 289 10.32 15.46 -8.35
C ALA A 289 10.84 15.17 -9.76
N LEU A 290 10.04 14.50 -10.61
CA LEU A 290 10.38 14.21 -12.01
C LEU A 290 10.68 15.51 -12.79
N ALA A 291 9.81 16.52 -12.67
CA ALA A 291 10.00 17.80 -13.33
C ALA A 291 11.24 18.54 -12.83
N LYS A 292 11.54 18.47 -11.53
CA LYS A 292 12.74 19.08 -10.92
C LYS A 292 14.02 18.33 -11.36
N ALA A 293 14.02 16.99 -11.31
CA ALA A 293 15.15 16.16 -11.71
C ALA A 293 15.48 16.35 -13.20
N ALA A 294 14.47 16.40 -14.07
CA ALA A 294 14.64 16.61 -15.51
C ALA A 294 15.36 17.92 -15.84
N ARG A 295 15.13 19.01 -15.09
CA ARG A 295 15.84 20.29 -15.23
C ARG A 295 17.35 20.17 -14.90
N GLN A 296 17.71 19.16 -14.12
CA GLN A 296 19.10 18.86 -13.72
C GLN A 296 19.74 17.75 -14.55
N GLY A 297 19.03 17.24 -15.58
CA GLY A 297 19.49 16.09 -16.38
C GLY A 297 19.51 14.76 -15.62
N LYS A 298 18.71 14.64 -14.54
CA LYS A 298 18.60 13.45 -13.69
C LYS A 298 17.28 12.73 -13.91
N ASN A 299 17.23 11.45 -13.53
CA ASN A 299 16.04 10.62 -13.47
C ASN A 299 15.52 10.50 -12.04
N LEU A 300 14.28 10.04 -11.86
CA LEU A 300 13.73 9.78 -10.53
C LEU A 300 14.48 8.63 -9.81
N SER A 301 14.89 7.62 -10.54
CA SER A 301 15.66 6.48 -10.00
C SER A 301 17.01 6.91 -9.39
N ASP A 302 17.58 8.04 -9.82
CA ASP A 302 18.81 8.58 -9.22
C ASP A 302 18.62 8.96 -7.74
N LEU A 303 17.38 9.31 -7.33
CA LEU A 303 17.05 9.65 -5.93
C LEU A 303 17.07 8.45 -4.98
N ILE A 304 17.07 7.25 -5.51
CA ILE A 304 17.08 5.98 -4.76
C ILE A 304 18.23 5.06 -5.17
N ALA A 305 19.26 5.62 -5.80
CA ALA A 305 20.38 4.82 -6.30
C ALA A 305 21.20 4.16 -5.19
N ASP A 306 21.19 4.73 -3.99
CA ASP A 306 21.85 4.23 -2.79
C ASP A 306 20.98 3.30 -1.93
N LEU A 307 19.73 3.03 -2.35
CA LEU A 307 18.88 2.07 -1.67
C LEU A 307 19.44 0.65 -1.81
N LYS A 308 19.78 0.05 -0.68
CA LYS A 308 20.21 -1.35 -0.65
C LYS A 308 19.00 -2.28 -0.76
N MET A 309 19.00 -3.11 -1.78
CA MET A 309 17.98 -4.15 -1.94
C MET A 309 18.48 -5.46 -1.33
N PRO A 310 17.60 -6.26 -0.69
CA PRO A 310 18.02 -7.58 -0.22
C PRO A 310 18.48 -8.46 -1.37
N ALA A 311 19.46 -9.32 -1.13
CA ALA A 311 19.92 -10.30 -2.11
C ALA A 311 18.89 -11.43 -2.32
N GLU A 312 18.10 -11.72 -1.31
CA GLU A 312 16.98 -12.68 -1.34
C GLU A 312 15.82 -12.21 -0.46
N ALA A 313 14.61 -12.49 -0.93
CA ALA A 313 13.37 -12.28 -0.17
C ALA A 313 12.46 -13.50 -0.34
N ALA A 314 11.71 -13.83 0.68
CA ALA A 314 10.70 -14.88 0.68
C ALA A 314 9.43 -14.42 1.40
N GLU A 315 8.28 -14.67 0.78
CA GLU A 315 6.97 -14.55 1.43
C GLU A 315 6.32 -15.93 1.46
N LEU A 316 6.03 -16.43 2.64
CA LEU A 316 5.40 -17.72 2.87
C LEU A 316 4.07 -17.52 3.59
N ARG A 317 3.09 -18.35 3.27
CA ARG A 317 1.74 -18.28 3.86
C ARG A 317 1.35 -19.65 4.39
N PHE A 318 1.55 -19.88 5.68
CA PHE A 318 1.19 -21.14 6.33
C PHE A 318 -0.30 -21.14 6.67
N LYS A 319 -1.05 -22.09 6.14
CA LYS A 319 -2.48 -22.24 6.45
C LYS A 319 -2.67 -23.03 7.73
N PHE A 320 -3.61 -22.60 8.55
CA PHE A 320 -4.09 -23.40 9.65
C PHE A 320 -5.01 -24.51 9.13
N LYS A 321 -4.95 -25.67 9.75
CA LYS A 321 -5.89 -26.77 9.45
C LYS A 321 -7.33 -26.35 9.77
N PRO A 322 -8.33 -26.90 9.04
CA PRO A 322 -9.74 -26.63 9.34
C PRO A 322 -10.09 -26.92 10.80
N ASP A 323 -11.14 -26.26 11.29
CA ASP A 323 -11.76 -26.51 12.60
C ASP A 323 -10.88 -26.26 13.83
N CYS A 324 -9.80 -25.48 13.71
CA CYS A 324 -8.98 -25.07 14.83
C CYS A 324 -9.22 -23.60 15.23
N ASP A 325 -9.01 -23.29 16.51
CA ASP A 325 -8.96 -21.89 16.96
C ASP A 325 -7.62 -21.26 16.53
N PHE A 326 -7.57 -20.85 15.25
CA PHE A 326 -6.35 -20.31 14.65
C PHE A 326 -5.83 -19.06 15.36
N LYS A 327 -6.72 -18.27 16.01
CA LYS A 327 -6.30 -17.06 16.73
C LYS A 327 -5.54 -17.40 17.99
N ALA A 328 -6.08 -18.30 18.82
CA ALA A 328 -5.42 -18.73 20.04
C ALA A 328 -4.14 -19.52 19.74
N LEU A 329 -4.19 -20.46 18.79
CA LEU A 329 -3.04 -21.26 18.39
C LEU A 329 -1.93 -20.42 17.78
N GLY A 330 -2.26 -19.46 16.91
CA GLY A 330 -1.30 -18.56 16.29
C GLY A 330 -0.64 -17.62 17.28
N ALA A 331 -1.41 -17.05 18.21
CA ALA A 331 -0.86 -16.20 19.28
C ALA A 331 0.11 -17.01 20.17
N ASN A 332 -0.25 -18.23 20.53
CA ASN A 332 0.62 -19.11 21.31
C ASN A 332 1.90 -19.52 20.55
N LEU A 333 1.78 -19.82 19.25
CA LEU A 333 2.92 -20.12 18.39
C LEU A 333 3.90 -18.95 18.32
N ILE A 334 3.40 -17.72 18.11
CA ILE A 334 4.22 -16.51 18.05
C ILE A 334 4.97 -16.30 19.37
N ALA A 335 4.29 -16.45 20.51
CA ALA A 335 4.93 -16.38 21.82
C ALA A 335 6.01 -17.45 22.01
N GLN A 336 5.74 -18.71 21.57
CA GLN A 336 6.74 -19.77 21.63
C GLN A 336 7.93 -19.53 20.67
N LEU A 337 7.72 -18.89 19.53
CA LEU A 337 8.80 -18.53 18.61
C LEU A 337 9.71 -17.47 19.24
N GLU A 338 9.14 -16.51 19.94
CA GLU A 338 9.91 -15.49 20.68
C GLU A 338 10.79 -16.13 21.77
N GLU A 339 10.23 -17.07 22.56
CA GLU A 339 11.00 -17.81 23.55
C GLU A 339 12.07 -18.72 22.92
N TYR A 340 11.73 -19.36 21.79
CA TYR A 340 12.70 -20.16 21.03
C TYR A 340 13.88 -19.31 20.54
N ALA A 341 13.61 -18.10 20.04
CA ALA A 341 14.67 -17.19 19.58
C ALA A 341 15.67 -16.85 20.72
N LYS A 342 15.19 -16.68 21.96
CA LYS A 342 16.05 -16.42 23.13
C LYS A 342 17.03 -17.57 23.44
N THR A 343 16.76 -18.79 22.98
CA THR A 343 17.66 -19.95 23.16
C THR A 343 18.81 -19.98 22.14
N LYS A 344 18.80 -19.08 21.15
CA LYS A 344 19.75 -19.04 20.05
C LYS A 344 20.61 -17.77 20.13
N SER A 345 21.92 -17.92 20.27
CA SER A 345 22.84 -16.79 20.35
C SER A 345 22.94 -15.94 19.09
N TYR A 346 22.51 -16.49 17.95
CA TYR A 346 22.57 -15.88 16.61
C TYR A 346 21.24 -15.25 16.18
N ILE A 347 20.22 -15.26 17.02
CA ILE A 347 18.92 -14.66 16.78
C ILE A 347 18.68 -13.55 17.81
N THR A 348 18.31 -12.37 17.34
CA THR A 348 17.95 -11.25 18.22
C THR A 348 16.60 -10.67 17.80
N PRO A 349 15.72 -10.31 18.76
CA PRO A 349 14.49 -9.61 18.44
C PRO A 349 14.79 -8.24 17.80
N ALA A 350 14.02 -7.86 16.79
CA ALA A 350 14.09 -6.52 16.23
C ALA A 350 13.57 -5.49 17.24
N PRO A 351 14.23 -4.33 17.40
CA PRO A 351 13.84 -3.33 18.41
C PRO A 351 12.52 -2.61 18.08
N ASP A 352 12.12 -2.58 16.80
CA ASP A 352 10.95 -1.89 16.28
C ASP A 352 9.81 -2.85 15.89
N ASN A 353 9.64 -3.91 16.67
CA ASN A 353 8.60 -4.90 16.43
C ASN A 353 7.27 -4.50 17.07
N HIS A 354 6.27 -4.21 16.26
CA HIS A 354 4.92 -3.83 16.68
C HIS A 354 3.85 -4.85 16.26
N GLU A 355 4.24 -5.89 15.49
CA GLU A 355 3.32 -6.89 14.95
C GLU A 355 3.97 -8.28 14.90
N GLY A 356 3.32 -9.27 15.48
CA GLY A 356 3.86 -10.63 15.50
C GLY A 356 5.24 -10.69 16.16
N VAL A 357 6.17 -11.42 15.56
CA VAL A 357 7.57 -11.49 16.01
C VAL A 357 8.52 -11.26 14.83
N ARG A 358 9.34 -10.22 14.90
CA ARG A 358 10.43 -9.94 13.96
C ARG A 358 11.77 -10.28 14.62
N LEU A 359 12.55 -11.09 13.93
CA LEU A 359 13.81 -11.64 14.42
C LEU A 359 14.93 -11.33 13.43
N ASN A 360 16.08 -10.87 13.91
CA ASN A 360 17.29 -10.65 13.13
C ASN A 360 18.24 -11.83 13.30
N PHE A 361 18.87 -12.24 12.22
CA PHE A 361 19.84 -13.34 12.15
C PHE A 361 21.23 -12.77 11.85
N ASP A 362 22.25 -13.31 12.52
CA ASP A 362 23.63 -12.88 12.30
C ASP A 362 24.15 -13.32 10.90
N GLN A 363 25.36 -12.84 10.58
CA GLN A 363 26.03 -13.07 9.29
C GLN A 363 26.18 -14.56 8.93
N ALA A 364 26.49 -15.42 9.90
CA ALA A 364 26.70 -16.84 9.65
C ALA A 364 25.38 -17.62 9.43
N HIS A 365 24.28 -17.11 9.98
CA HIS A 365 22.99 -17.80 10.02
C HIS A 365 21.94 -17.22 9.07
N GLY A 366 22.36 -16.34 8.14
CA GLY A 366 21.49 -15.88 7.07
C GLY A 366 21.55 -14.37 6.81
N ALA A 367 22.26 -13.59 7.63
CA ALA A 367 22.48 -12.15 7.40
C ALA A 367 21.19 -11.42 7.01
N GLY A 368 20.15 -11.49 7.84
CA GLY A 368 18.85 -10.93 7.48
C GLY A 368 17.82 -11.02 8.59
N TRP A 369 16.56 -10.99 8.23
CA TRP A 369 15.46 -10.99 9.20
C TRP A 369 14.30 -11.91 8.79
N LEU A 370 13.49 -12.25 9.79
CA LEU A 370 12.26 -13.02 9.69
C LEU A 370 11.14 -12.27 10.41
N LEU A 371 9.97 -12.15 9.80
CA LEU A 371 8.75 -11.70 10.46
C LEU A 371 7.67 -12.78 10.35
N VAL A 372 7.14 -13.23 11.48
CA VAL A 372 5.99 -14.13 11.55
C VAL A 372 4.84 -13.39 12.23
N ARG A 373 3.69 -13.32 11.60
CA ARG A 373 2.52 -12.60 12.13
C ARG A 373 1.22 -13.33 11.85
N MET A 374 0.16 -12.93 12.52
CA MET A 374 -1.19 -13.40 12.22
C MET A 374 -1.82 -12.60 11.08
N SER A 375 -2.59 -13.24 10.22
CA SER A 375 -3.52 -12.53 9.34
C SER A 375 -4.71 -12.01 10.15
N LEU A 376 -5.20 -10.82 9.77
CA LEU A 376 -6.38 -10.22 10.40
C LEU A 376 -7.68 -10.93 9.99
N HIS A 377 -7.74 -11.48 8.79
CA HIS A 377 -8.98 -11.93 8.16
C HIS A 377 -9.01 -13.41 7.81
N GLU A 378 -7.87 -14.04 7.63
CA GLU A 378 -7.77 -15.41 7.14
C GLU A 378 -7.04 -16.31 8.14
N PRO A 379 -7.34 -17.62 8.19
CA PRO A 379 -6.64 -18.57 9.05
C PRO A 379 -5.26 -18.91 8.45
N ILE A 380 -4.40 -17.91 8.34
CA ILE A 380 -3.02 -18.04 7.84
C ILE A 380 -2.03 -17.32 8.75
N LEU A 381 -0.79 -17.78 8.68
CA LEU A 381 0.38 -17.19 9.32
C LEU A 381 1.30 -16.63 8.22
N PRO A 382 1.12 -15.37 7.79
CA PRO A 382 2.02 -14.74 6.83
C PRO A 382 3.42 -14.61 7.43
N THR A 383 4.41 -14.96 6.64
CA THR A 383 5.81 -14.97 7.05
C THR A 383 6.65 -14.33 5.97
N ASN A 384 7.44 -13.35 6.34
CA ASN A 384 8.38 -12.69 5.44
C ASN A 384 9.80 -12.91 5.94
N ALA A 385 10.73 -13.18 5.03
CA ALA A 385 12.15 -13.26 5.31
C ALA A 385 12.94 -12.54 4.23
N GLU A 386 13.96 -11.82 4.62
CA GLU A 386 14.94 -11.21 3.71
C GLU A 386 16.36 -11.51 4.18
N SER A 387 17.27 -11.51 3.23
CA SER A 387 18.69 -11.69 3.50
C SER A 387 19.55 -10.80 2.59
N GLU A 388 20.65 -10.31 3.12
CA GLU A 388 21.69 -9.59 2.38
C GLU A 388 22.59 -10.51 1.54
N GLU A 389 22.46 -11.83 1.72
CA GLU A 389 23.28 -12.85 1.08
C GLU A 389 22.46 -13.86 0.29
N LYS A 390 23.01 -14.32 -0.84
CA LYS A 390 22.41 -15.45 -1.58
C LYS A 390 22.48 -16.73 -0.76
N GLY A 391 21.31 -17.41 -0.65
CA GLY A 391 21.15 -18.59 0.18
C GLY A 391 20.84 -18.28 1.65
N GLY A 392 20.89 -17.01 2.06
CA GLY A 392 20.64 -16.61 3.43
C GLY A 392 19.18 -16.73 3.84
N ALA A 393 18.26 -16.34 2.97
CA ALA A 393 16.83 -16.52 3.24
C ALA A 393 16.45 -17.99 3.40
N LYS A 394 17.12 -18.91 2.68
CA LYS A 394 16.94 -20.36 2.89
C LYS A 394 17.40 -20.81 4.27
N LYS A 395 18.53 -20.29 4.79
CA LYS A 395 18.99 -20.60 6.15
C LYS A 395 17.96 -20.16 7.18
N ILE A 396 17.46 -18.94 7.06
CA ILE A 396 16.44 -18.35 7.94
C ILE A 396 15.14 -19.18 7.91
N VAL A 397 14.64 -19.49 6.71
CA VAL A 397 13.44 -20.32 6.55
C VAL A 397 13.66 -21.75 7.05
N SER A 398 14.87 -22.32 6.92
CA SER A 398 15.18 -23.65 7.47
C SER A 398 15.11 -23.67 9.00
N GLU A 399 15.58 -22.62 9.67
CA GLU A 399 15.49 -22.47 11.14
C GLU A 399 14.02 -22.37 11.58
N LEU A 400 13.23 -21.55 10.87
CA LEU A 400 11.80 -21.46 11.12
C LEU A 400 11.09 -22.79 10.89
N TYR A 401 11.39 -23.49 9.79
CA TYR A 401 10.80 -24.79 9.47
C TYR A 401 11.06 -25.82 10.58
N ALA A 402 12.30 -25.90 11.08
CA ALA A 402 12.65 -26.78 12.21
C ALA A 402 11.84 -26.46 13.49
N PHE A 403 11.54 -25.18 13.72
CA PHE A 403 10.66 -24.77 14.81
C PHE A 403 9.20 -25.17 14.55
N LEU A 404 8.68 -24.89 13.34
CA LEU A 404 7.28 -25.12 12.98
C LEU A 404 6.89 -26.60 12.92
N GLN A 405 7.81 -27.52 12.69
CA GLN A 405 7.56 -28.98 12.72
C GLN A 405 7.00 -29.48 14.05
N ARG A 406 7.06 -28.69 15.12
CA ARG A 406 6.47 -29.00 16.43
C ARG A 406 4.95 -28.89 16.46
N PHE A 407 4.35 -28.25 15.43
CA PHE A 407 2.94 -27.90 15.40
C PHE A 407 2.22 -28.63 14.27
N ASP A 408 1.31 -29.52 14.62
CA ASP A 408 0.56 -30.35 13.68
C ASP A 408 -0.65 -29.64 13.06
N PHE A 409 -0.99 -28.44 13.53
CA PHE A 409 -2.14 -27.67 13.06
C PHE A 409 -1.83 -26.73 11.90
N LEU A 410 -0.57 -26.71 11.40
CA LEU A 410 -0.16 -25.91 10.24
C LEU A 410 0.11 -26.78 9.02
N ASP A 411 -0.17 -26.21 7.84
CA ASP A 411 0.32 -26.71 6.56
C ASP A 411 1.72 -26.13 6.29
N LEU A 412 2.75 -26.96 6.35
CA LEU A 412 4.14 -26.55 6.16
C LEU A 412 4.62 -26.67 4.71
N SER A 413 3.75 -27.09 3.79
CA SER A 413 4.08 -27.25 2.37
C SER A 413 4.71 -25.98 1.71
N PRO A 414 4.37 -24.74 2.10
CA PRO A 414 5.05 -23.54 1.55
C PRO A 414 6.56 -23.51 1.88
N ALA A 415 6.94 -23.88 3.10
CA ALA A 415 8.35 -23.94 3.48
C ALA A 415 9.06 -25.12 2.82
N GLU A 416 8.41 -26.29 2.75
CA GLU A 416 8.94 -27.47 2.07
C GLU A 416 9.25 -27.19 0.61
N ALA A 417 8.30 -26.56 -0.10
CA ALA A 417 8.48 -26.14 -1.50
C ALA A 417 9.65 -25.15 -1.66
N TYR A 418 9.71 -24.12 -0.79
CA TYR A 418 10.77 -23.13 -0.82
C TYR A 418 12.17 -23.72 -0.57
N LEU A 419 12.26 -24.65 0.38
CA LEU A 419 13.51 -25.33 0.75
C LEU A 419 13.90 -26.44 -0.23
N GLY A 420 12.99 -26.90 -1.10
CA GLY A 420 13.19 -28.02 -2.00
C GLY A 420 13.12 -29.38 -1.29
N ILE A 421 12.42 -29.45 -0.17
CA ILE A 421 12.17 -30.69 0.58
C ILE A 421 11.07 -31.47 -0.17
N LYS A 422 11.37 -32.67 -0.63
CA LYS A 422 10.33 -33.53 -1.23
C LYS A 422 9.37 -33.97 -0.12
N SER A 423 8.11 -33.52 -0.22
CA SER A 423 7.05 -34.04 0.65
C SER A 423 6.95 -35.55 0.45
N GLY A 424 7.23 -36.33 1.50
CA GLY A 424 7.16 -37.79 1.48
C GLY A 424 5.74 -38.37 1.43
N ILE A 425 4.79 -37.68 0.80
CA ILE A 425 3.44 -38.20 0.58
C ILE A 425 3.42 -38.84 -0.79
N GLU A 426 3.88 -40.09 -0.90
CA GLU A 426 3.34 -41.01 -1.89
C GLU A 426 1.82 -41.08 -1.66
N LYS A 427 1.05 -40.58 -2.62
CA LYS A 427 -0.40 -40.84 -2.67
C LYS A 427 -0.60 -42.35 -2.70
N LYS A 428 -1.02 -42.94 -1.58
CA LYS A 428 -1.67 -44.25 -1.58
C LYS A 428 -3.13 -44.11 -1.99
#